data_d6e5ad0baa2dd326be2f3a3ba41457fa
#
_entry.id   d6e5ad0baa2dd326be2f3a3ba41457fa
#
_cell.length_a   1.000
_cell.length_b   1.000
_cell.length_c   1.000
_cell.angle_alpha   90.00
_cell.angle_beta   90.00
_cell.angle_gamma   90.00
#
_symmetry.space_group_name_H-M   'P 1'
#
loop_
_entity.id
_entity.type
_entity.pdbx_description
1 polymer ?
#
loop_
_entity_poly.entity_id
_entity_poly.type
_entity_poly.pdbx_seq_one_letter_code
_entity_poly.pdbx_strand_id
1 'polypeptide(L)'
;MNENRNFDPGMLTKWLRVLMYISVVSLINAAANFVPFIPAALTTWISRGVTIAMVICMFQLAPVNARYRKAGILRAVMLICTLITAFVHASSILTFTASILSIVAVYQEYNAHSELVSDQDAKLAGKWHSLFNWSILAGVLVGFGSVLGALIVAAFEMDVVRVTALVIGLLGIPLMILDFVYILYIRKMIAIFENSEVR
;
A
#
# COMPACT_ATOMS: atom_id res chain seq x y z
N MET A 1 -22.79 -0.20 -21.37
CA MET A 1 -22.31 0.96 -22.15
C MET A 1 -20.81 0.81 -22.27
N ASN A 2 -20.35 0.19 -23.38
CA ASN A 2 -18.93 0.07 -23.70
C ASN A 2 -18.49 1.44 -24.26
N GLU A 3 -17.98 2.31 -23.41
CA GLU A 3 -17.14 3.39 -23.88
C GLU A 3 -15.87 2.75 -24.44
N ASN A 4 -15.76 2.67 -25.77
CA ASN A 4 -14.53 2.43 -26.47
C ASN A 4 -13.54 3.54 -26.10
N ARG A 5 -12.85 3.37 -24.97
CA ARG A 5 -11.74 4.24 -24.62
C ARG A 5 -10.57 3.82 -25.50
N ASN A 6 -10.22 4.66 -26.44
CA ASN A 6 -8.93 4.65 -27.12
C ASN A 6 -7.85 4.91 -26.04
N PHE A 7 -7.56 3.88 -25.26
CA PHE A 7 -6.55 3.94 -24.22
C PHE A 7 -5.21 3.56 -24.86
N ASP A 8 -4.21 4.42 -24.69
CA ASP A 8 -2.84 4.16 -25.12
C ASP A 8 -2.20 3.11 -24.20
N PRO A 9 -1.98 1.86 -24.67
CA PRO A 9 -1.35 0.81 -23.86
C PRO A 9 0.04 1.21 -23.35
N GLY A 10 0.80 1.99 -24.14
CA GLY A 10 2.10 2.48 -23.74
C GLY A 10 2.05 3.41 -22.53
N MET A 11 0.97 4.20 -22.39
CA MET A 11 0.75 5.01 -21.21
C MET A 11 0.45 4.14 -19.98
N LEU A 12 -0.32 3.06 -20.11
CA LEU A 12 -0.61 2.12 -19.03
C LEU A 12 0.66 1.45 -18.52
N THR A 13 1.43 0.84 -19.40
CA THR A 13 2.67 0.14 -19.05
C THR A 13 3.67 1.09 -18.40
N LYS A 14 3.78 2.32 -18.88
CA LYS A 14 4.61 3.37 -18.27
C LYS A 14 4.21 3.62 -16.80
N TRP A 15 2.93 3.85 -16.53
CA TRP A 15 2.47 4.17 -15.17
C TRP A 15 2.47 2.97 -14.25
N LEU A 16 2.26 1.76 -14.75
CA LEU A 16 2.46 0.53 -13.97
C LEU A 16 3.94 0.33 -13.59
N ARG A 17 4.89 0.67 -14.47
CA ARG A 17 6.33 0.67 -14.13
C ARG A 17 6.65 1.70 -13.06
N VAL A 18 6.11 2.91 -13.17
CA VAL A 18 6.26 3.95 -12.13
C VAL A 18 5.71 3.46 -10.79
N LEU A 19 4.52 2.86 -10.79
CA LEU A 19 3.91 2.27 -9.60
C LEU A 19 4.78 1.18 -8.98
N MET A 20 5.35 0.31 -9.81
CA MET A 20 6.28 -0.73 -9.36
C MET A 20 7.52 -0.12 -8.68
N TYR A 21 8.14 0.91 -9.26
CA TYR A 21 9.31 1.57 -8.65
C TYR A 21 8.97 2.26 -7.33
N ILE A 22 7.82 2.94 -7.25
CA ILE A 22 7.33 3.55 -6.01
C ILE A 22 7.17 2.47 -4.94
N SER A 23 6.61 1.31 -5.28
CA SER A 23 6.42 0.18 -4.36
C SER A 23 7.74 -0.44 -3.91
N VAL A 24 8.76 -0.51 -4.78
CA VAL A 24 10.11 -0.94 -4.40
C VAL A 24 10.72 0.05 -3.40
N VAL A 25 10.59 1.36 -3.63
CA VAL A 25 11.06 2.38 -2.67
C VAL A 25 10.32 2.27 -1.34
N SER A 26 9.02 2.01 -1.37
CA SER A 26 8.21 1.76 -0.16
C SER A 26 8.72 0.56 0.63
N LEU A 27 8.99 -0.55 -0.04
CA LEU A 27 9.51 -1.78 0.58
C LEU A 27 10.90 -1.57 1.18
N ILE A 28 11.79 -0.89 0.46
CA ILE A 28 13.13 -0.53 0.98
C ILE A 28 13.00 0.36 2.22
N ASN A 29 12.10 1.34 2.19
CA ASN A 29 11.85 2.23 3.32
C ASN A 29 11.24 1.47 4.52
N ALA A 30 10.37 0.50 4.28
CA ALA A 30 9.85 -0.38 5.32
C ALA A 30 10.99 -1.20 5.97
N ALA A 31 11.89 -1.77 5.16
CA ALA A 31 13.08 -2.48 5.65
C ALA A 31 14.03 -1.56 6.43
N ALA A 32 14.18 -0.31 6.00
CA ALA A 32 15.03 0.68 6.67
C ALA A 32 14.57 0.99 8.11
N ASN A 33 13.29 0.85 8.43
CA ASN A 33 12.78 1.02 9.79
C ASN A 33 13.30 -0.04 10.80
N PHE A 34 13.81 -1.17 10.30
CA PHE A 34 14.43 -2.20 11.15
C PHE A 34 15.93 -1.95 11.41
N VAL A 35 16.50 -0.93 10.79
CA VAL A 35 17.92 -0.61 10.90
C VAL A 35 18.12 0.50 11.94
N PRO A 36 18.71 0.21 13.11
CA PRO A 36 18.67 1.10 14.27
C PRO A 36 19.44 2.42 14.09
N PHE A 37 20.32 2.52 13.10
CA PHE A 37 21.09 3.74 12.81
C PHE A 37 20.46 4.63 11.75
N ILE A 38 19.29 4.25 11.16
CA ILE A 38 18.56 5.09 10.24
C ILE A 38 17.59 5.97 11.04
N PRO A 39 17.70 7.32 10.94
CA PRO A 39 16.80 8.21 11.66
C PRO A 39 15.33 8.02 11.26
N ALA A 40 14.45 7.84 12.25
CA ALA A 40 13.01 7.70 12.01
C ALA A 40 12.40 8.90 11.26
N ALA A 41 12.96 10.09 11.42
CA ALA A 41 12.54 11.26 10.65
C ALA A 41 12.76 11.06 9.14
N LEU A 42 13.89 10.47 8.73
CA LEU A 42 14.19 10.19 7.33
C LEU A 42 13.18 9.21 6.72
N THR A 43 12.93 8.09 7.38
CA THR A 43 11.97 7.08 6.90
C THR A 43 10.54 7.64 6.83
N THR A 44 10.18 8.53 7.77
CA THR A 44 8.90 9.23 7.76
C THR A 44 8.76 10.15 6.55
N TRP A 45 9.79 10.95 6.22
CA TRP A 45 9.76 11.82 5.05
C TRP A 45 9.72 11.02 3.74
N ILE A 46 10.47 9.93 3.64
CA ILE A 46 10.41 9.02 2.50
C ILE A 46 9.00 8.45 2.35
N SER A 47 8.36 7.97 3.44
CA SER A 47 6.98 7.48 3.41
C SER A 47 5.99 8.52 2.89
N ARG A 48 6.13 9.79 3.29
CA ARG A 48 5.28 10.88 2.79
C ARG A 48 5.49 11.10 1.29
N GLY A 49 6.75 11.12 0.84
CA GLY A 49 7.09 11.23 -0.58
C GLY A 49 6.52 10.07 -1.41
N VAL A 50 6.64 8.84 -0.92
CA VAL A 50 6.03 7.65 -1.52
C VAL A 50 4.51 7.79 -1.62
N THR A 51 3.84 8.25 -0.56
CA THR A 51 2.39 8.45 -0.57
C THR A 51 1.96 9.48 -1.62
N ILE A 52 2.69 10.61 -1.72
CA ILE A 52 2.43 11.63 -2.75
C ILE A 52 2.61 11.04 -4.16
N ALA A 53 3.70 10.32 -4.40
CA ALA A 53 3.97 9.67 -5.68
C ALA A 53 2.88 8.64 -6.04
N MET A 54 2.40 7.86 -5.06
CA MET A 54 1.28 6.93 -5.24
C MET A 54 0.00 7.67 -5.63
N VAL A 55 -0.34 8.79 -4.96
CA VAL A 55 -1.51 9.61 -5.32
C VAL A 55 -1.43 10.06 -6.76
N ILE A 56 -0.30 10.61 -7.18
CA ILE A 56 -0.08 11.05 -8.57
C ILE A 56 -0.25 9.88 -9.53
N CYS A 57 0.36 8.73 -9.25
CA CYS A 57 0.28 7.54 -10.09
C CYS A 57 -1.17 7.05 -10.23
N MET A 58 -1.95 7.03 -9.13
CA MET A 58 -3.36 6.63 -9.16
C MET A 58 -4.19 7.57 -10.04
N PHE A 59 -3.96 8.88 -9.99
CA PHE A 59 -4.65 9.83 -10.87
C PHE A 59 -4.27 9.66 -12.34
N GLN A 60 -3.03 9.31 -12.65
CA GLN A 60 -2.58 9.03 -14.02
C GLN A 60 -3.17 7.71 -14.56
N LEU A 61 -3.43 6.73 -13.70
CA LEU A 61 -4.12 5.49 -14.04
C LEU A 61 -5.66 5.64 -14.06
N ALA A 62 -6.21 6.74 -13.54
CA ALA A 62 -7.65 6.98 -13.45
C ALA A 62 -8.42 6.91 -14.78
N PRO A 63 -7.86 7.33 -15.95
CA PRO A 63 -8.52 7.17 -17.24
C PRO A 63 -8.76 5.71 -17.63
N VAL A 64 -7.93 4.79 -17.14
CA VAL A 64 -8.02 3.36 -17.44
C VAL A 64 -9.14 2.70 -16.67
N ASN A 65 -9.22 3.00 -15.36
CA ASN A 65 -10.23 2.45 -14.47
C ASN A 65 -10.58 3.46 -13.37
N ALA A 66 -11.87 3.76 -13.23
CA ALA A 66 -12.41 4.73 -12.26
C ALA A 66 -12.05 4.39 -10.79
N ARG A 67 -11.73 3.12 -10.48
CA ARG A 67 -11.29 2.70 -9.14
C ARG A 67 -9.95 3.31 -8.77
N TYR A 68 -9.03 3.49 -9.72
CA TYR A 68 -7.76 4.20 -9.46
C TYR A 68 -8.02 5.65 -9.01
N ARG A 69 -8.99 6.34 -9.64
CA ARG A 69 -9.38 7.68 -9.19
C ARG A 69 -9.88 7.67 -7.75
N LYS A 70 -10.73 6.69 -7.38
CA LYS A 70 -11.22 6.55 -6.01
C LYS A 70 -10.07 6.27 -5.03
N ALA A 71 -9.17 5.35 -5.38
CA ALA A 71 -7.97 5.06 -4.57
C ALA A 71 -7.09 6.31 -4.39
N GLY A 72 -6.86 7.07 -5.45
CA GLY A 72 -6.08 8.32 -5.42
C GLY A 72 -6.69 9.37 -4.49
N ILE A 73 -8.01 9.59 -4.56
CA ILE A 73 -8.72 10.53 -3.68
C ILE A 73 -8.60 10.08 -2.21
N LEU A 74 -8.85 8.81 -1.92
CA LEU A 74 -8.77 8.27 -0.56
C LEU A 74 -7.36 8.40 0.02
N ARG A 75 -6.31 8.11 -0.76
CA ARG A 75 -4.91 8.30 -0.36
C ARG A 75 -4.56 9.77 -0.14
N ALA A 76 -5.09 10.69 -0.96
CA ALA A 76 -4.89 12.12 -0.78
C ALA A 76 -5.53 12.61 0.54
N VAL A 77 -6.77 12.20 0.83
CA VAL A 77 -7.44 12.53 2.10
C VAL A 77 -6.68 11.93 3.29
N MET A 78 -6.24 10.67 3.19
CA MET A 78 -5.40 10.04 4.21
C MET A 78 -4.10 10.82 4.46
N LEU A 79 -3.42 11.28 3.40
CA LEU A 79 -2.21 12.11 3.51
C LEU A 79 -2.50 13.42 4.26
N ILE A 80 -3.61 14.09 3.95
CA ILE A 80 -4.04 15.31 4.65
C ILE A 80 -4.28 15.02 6.13
N CYS A 81 -5.02 13.95 6.46
CA CYS A 81 -5.24 13.54 7.84
C CYS A 81 -3.91 13.31 8.58
N THR A 82 -2.96 12.59 7.97
CA THR A 82 -1.65 12.32 8.59
C THR A 82 -0.79 13.57 8.73
N LEU A 83 -0.89 14.54 7.84
CA LEU A 83 -0.22 15.83 7.98
C LEU A 83 -0.84 16.65 9.12
N ILE A 84 -2.16 16.72 9.21
CA ILE A 84 -2.85 17.43 10.31
C ILE A 84 -2.45 16.82 11.65
N THR A 85 -2.41 15.48 11.78
CA THR A 85 -2.00 14.81 13.02
C THR A 85 -0.57 15.15 13.42
N ALA A 86 0.32 15.41 12.48
CA ALA A 86 1.70 15.79 12.77
C ALA A 86 1.82 17.22 13.36
N PHE A 87 0.84 18.10 13.07
CA PHE A 87 0.88 19.50 13.53
C PHE A 87 0.00 19.77 14.77
N VAL A 88 -1.07 19.00 14.97
CA VAL A 88 -2.15 19.32 15.94
C VAL A 88 -2.16 18.37 17.14
N HIS A 89 -1.06 17.66 17.47
CA HIS A 89 -1.02 16.65 18.54
C HIS A 89 -2.33 15.81 18.57
N ALA A 90 -2.38 14.87 17.70
CA ALA A 90 -3.52 14.24 17.08
C ALA A 90 -4.59 13.69 18.01
N SER A 91 -5.83 13.92 17.64
CA SER A 91 -6.94 13.11 18.14
C SER A 91 -6.84 11.67 17.58
N SER A 92 -7.05 10.67 18.43
CA SER A 92 -7.13 9.25 18.05
C SER A 92 -8.13 9.01 16.90
N ILE A 93 -9.12 9.88 16.78
CA ILE A 93 -10.13 9.86 15.71
C ILE A 93 -9.52 10.07 14.33
N LEU A 94 -8.62 11.05 14.15
CA LEU A 94 -7.98 11.29 12.85
C LEU A 94 -7.09 10.12 12.43
N THR A 95 -6.35 9.53 13.37
CA THR A 95 -5.52 8.34 13.12
C THR A 95 -6.38 7.14 12.72
N PHE A 96 -7.48 6.92 13.43
CA PHE A 96 -8.44 5.84 13.11
C PHE A 96 -9.08 6.05 11.73
N THR A 97 -9.51 7.29 11.44
CA THR A 97 -10.06 7.65 10.13
C THR A 97 -9.05 7.41 9.00
N ALA A 98 -7.80 7.83 9.18
CA ALA A 98 -6.73 7.59 8.21
C ALA A 98 -6.51 6.09 7.96
N SER A 99 -6.59 5.25 8.99
CA SER A 99 -6.45 3.80 8.88
C SER A 99 -7.59 3.19 8.05
N ILE A 100 -8.83 3.59 8.29
CA ILE A 100 -9.99 3.13 7.50
C ILE A 100 -9.85 3.57 6.04
N LEU A 101 -9.50 4.83 5.79
CA LEU A 101 -9.30 5.34 4.44
C LEU A 101 -8.20 4.59 3.70
N SER A 102 -7.12 4.21 4.39
CA SER A 102 -6.04 3.39 3.84
C SER A 102 -6.55 2.02 3.37
N ILE A 103 -7.33 1.32 4.20
CA ILE A 103 -7.91 0.01 3.85
C ILE A 103 -8.81 0.12 2.62
N VAL A 104 -9.69 1.13 2.58
CA VAL A 104 -10.60 1.33 1.45
C VAL A 104 -9.83 1.72 0.19
N ALA A 105 -8.75 2.51 0.30
CA ALA A 105 -7.90 2.87 -0.82
C ALA A 105 -7.21 1.63 -1.42
N VAL A 106 -6.63 0.76 -0.58
CA VAL A 106 -6.01 -0.50 -1.00
C VAL A 106 -7.04 -1.42 -1.66
N TYR A 107 -8.25 -1.51 -1.11
CA TYR A 107 -9.35 -2.27 -1.73
C TYR A 107 -9.68 -1.78 -3.15
N GLN A 108 -9.81 -0.45 -3.34
CA GLN A 108 -10.10 0.11 -4.66
C GLN A 108 -8.97 -0.15 -5.65
N GLU A 109 -7.73 -0.03 -5.21
CA GLU A 109 -6.54 -0.25 -6.01
C GLU A 109 -6.43 -1.72 -6.46
N TYR A 110 -6.55 -2.67 -5.54
CA TYR A 110 -6.42 -4.10 -5.86
C TYR A 110 -7.56 -4.60 -6.75
N ASN A 111 -8.78 -4.08 -6.55
CA ASN A 111 -9.88 -4.36 -7.48
C ASN A 111 -9.63 -3.75 -8.87
N ALA A 112 -9.03 -2.54 -8.95
CA ALA A 112 -8.68 -1.95 -10.23
C ALA A 112 -7.65 -2.83 -10.99
N HIS A 113 -6.63 -3.33 -10.29
CA HIS A 113 -5.65 -4.26 -10.87
C HIS A 113 -6.30 -5.59 -11.30
N SER A 114 -7.19 -6.14 -10.49
CA SER A 114 -7.94 -7.36 -10.82
C SER A 114 -8.81 -7.17 -12.07
N GLU A 115 -9.60 -6.11 -12.11
CA GLU A 115 -10.46 -5.80 -13.25
C GLU A 115 -9.66 -5.55 -14.54
N LEU A 116 -8.48 -4.92 -14.41
CA LEU A 116 -7.63 -4.60 -15.55
C LEU A 116 -7.06 -5.84 -16.25
N VAL A 117 -6.78 -6.90 -15.50
CA VAL A 117 -6.19 -8.14 -16.04
C VAL A 117 -7.20 -9.26 -16.22
N SER A 118 -8.47 -9.09 -15.81
CA SER A 118 -9.47 -10.16 -15.78
C SER A 118 -9.68 -10.84 -17.13
N ASP A 119 -9.66 -10.05 -18.21
CA ASP A 119 -9.91 -10.54 -19.57
C ASP A 119 -8.68 -11.24 -20.18
N GLN A 120 -7.47 -10.96 -19.66
CA GLN A 120 -6.20 -11.51 -20.19
C GLN A 120 -5.64 -12.62 -19.33
N ASP A 121 -5.78 -12.53 -17.99
CA ASP A 121 -5.34 -13.54 -17.02
C ASP A 121 -6.27 -13.55 -15.79
N ALA A 122 -7.36 -14.32 -15.89
CA ALA A 122 -8.32 -14.51 -14.80
C ALA A 122 -7.67 -15.10 -13.53
N LYS A 123 -6.58 -15.88 -13.67
CA LYS A 123 -5.85 -16.44 -12.52
C LYS A 123 -5.08 -15.33 -11.77
N LEU A 124 -4.47 -14.39 -12.50
CA LEU A 124 -3.81 -13.23 -11.88
C LEU A 124 -4.85 -12.30 -11.25
N ALA A 125 -6.01 -12.11 -11.88
CA ALA A 125 -7.12 -11.34 -11.31
C ALA A 125 -7.57 -11.91 -9.96
N GLY A 126 -7.75 -13.24 -9.85
CA GLY A 126 -8.08 -13.90 -8.58
C GLY A 126 -7.00 -13.76 -7.51
N LYS A 127 -5.72 -13.68 -7.91
CA LYS A 127 -4.60 -13.47 -6.97
C LYS A 127 -4.62 -12.06 -6.35
N TRP A 128 -5.08 -11.03 -7.06
CA TRP A 128 -5.25 -9.68 -6.51
C TRP A 128 -6.26 -9.65 -5.36
N HIS A 129 -7.40 -10.35 -5.50
CA HIS A 129 -8.37 -10.49 -4.40
C HIS A 129 -7.79 -11.25 -3.21
N SER A 130 -7.06 -12.32 -3.47
CA SER A 130 -6.38 -13.08 -2.42
C SER A 130 -5.35 -12.22 -1.68
N LEU A 131 -4.54 -11.43 -2.41
CA LEU A 131 -3.54 -10.53 -1.82
C LEU A 131 -4.20 -9.48 -0.93
N PHE A 132 -5.34 -8.92 -1.35
CA PHE A 132 -6.11 -8.01 -0.50
C PHE A 132 -6.54 -8.67 0.81
N ASN A 133 -7.12 -9.88 0.74
CA ASN A 133 -7.57 -10.60 1.94
C ASN A 133 -6.41 -10.88 2.90
N TRP A 134 -5.24 -11.28 2.38
CA TRP A 134 -4.03 -11.46 3.19
C TRP A 134 -3.52 -10.16 3.79
N SER A 135 -3.60 -9.03 3.06
CA SER A 135 -3.22 -7.71 3.57
C SER A 135 -4.12 -7.27 4.72
N ILE A 136 -5.43 -7.52 4.64
CA ILE A 136 -6.35 -7.26 5.75
C ILE A 136 -6.04 -8.14 6.96
N LEU A 137 -5.84 -9.45 6.74
CA LEU A 137 -5.51 -10.37 7.82
C LEU A 137 -4.21 -9.96 8.52
N ALA A 138 -3.17 -9.62 7.75
CA ALA A 138 -1.90 -9.16 8.31
C ALA A 138 -2.08 -7.84 9.10
N GLY A 139 -2.85 -6.88 8.58
CA GLY A 139 -3.16 -5.63 9.26
C GLY A 139 -3.91 -5.85 10.60
N VAL A 140 -4.88 -6.76 10.61
CA VAL A 140 -5.59 -7.16 11.83
C VAL A 140 -4.63 -7.79 12.85
N LEU A 141 -3.75 -8.70 12.42
CA LEU A 141 -2.75 -9.33 13.30
C LEU A 141 -1.77 -8.30 13.88
N VAL A 142 -1.33 -7.32 13.08
CA VAL A 142 -0.49 -6.21 13.57
C VAL A 142 -1.24 -5.39 14.62
N GLY A 143 -2.50 -5.06 14.39
CA GLY A 143 -3.33 -4.32 15.35
C GLY A 143 -3.48 -5.07 16.67
N PHE A 144 -3.87 -6.35 16.62
CA PHE A 144 -3.97 -7.21 17.83
C PHE A 144 -2.62 -7.37 18.53
N GLY A 145 -1.55 -7.64 17.80
CA GLY A 145 -0.21 -7.78 18.37
C GLY A 145 0.26 -6.51 19.07
N SER A 146 -0.06 -5.34 18.53
CA SER A 146 0.27 -4.05 19.16
C SER A 146 -0.48 -3.85 20.48
N VAL A 147 -1.77 -4.21 20.52
CA VAL A 147 -2.58 -4.14 21.75
C VAL A 147 -2.05 -5.13 22.79
N LEU A 148 -1.80 -6.38 22.41
CA LEU A 148 -1.24 -7.40 23.31
C LEU A 148 0.14 -6.98 23.83
N GLY A 149 1.00 -6.44 22.97
CA GLY A 149 2.31 -5.93 23.37
C GLY A 149 2.19 -4.82 24.42
N ALA A 150 1.26 -3.88 24.24
CA ALA A 150 1.00 -2.82 25.21
C ALA A 150 0.50 -3.38 26.56
N LEU A 151 -0.37 -4.39 26.53
CA LEU A 151 -0.86 -5.06 27.75
C LEU A 151 0.24 -5.82 28.48
N ILE A 152 1.11 -6.52 27.76
CA ILE A 152 2.26 -7.24 28.35
C ILE A 152 3.21 -6.25 29.03
N VAL A 153 3.53 -5.14 28.34
CA VAL A 153 4.36 -4.07 28.92
C VAL A 153 3.76 -3.54 30.24
N ALA A 154 2.45 -3.26 30.23
CA ALA A 154 1.75 -2.74 31.40
C ALA A 154 1.67 -3.76 32.57
N ALA A 155 1.51 -5.06 32.26
CA ALA A 155 1.33 -6.10 33.27
C ALA A 155 2.64 -6.57 33.91
N PHE A 156 3.75 -6.54 33.16
CA PHE A 156 5.02 -7.14 33.60
C PHE A 156 6.15 -6.13 33.78
N GLU A 157 5.85 -4.83 33.72
CA GLU A 157 6.84 -3.73 33.81
C GLU A 157 8.04 -3.92 32.86
N MET A 158 7.79 -4.58 31.71
CA MET A 158 8.84 -4.88 30.73
C MET A 158 9.27 -3.60 30.00
N ASP A 159 10.50 -3.62 29.49
CA ASP A 159 11.02 -2.56 28.64
C ASP A 159 10.16 -2.38 27.37
N VAL A 160 9.41 -1.26 27.33
CA VAL A 160 8.52 -0.88 26.23
C VAL A 160 9.25 -0.96 24.88
N VAL A 161 10.51 -0.52 24.82
CA VAL A 161 11.32 -0.48 23.60
C VAL A 161 11.55 -1.90 23.08
N ARG A 162 11.91 -2.84 23.95
CA ARG A 162 12.18 -4.24 23.55
C ARG A 162 10.92 -4.94 23.08
N VAL A 163 9.81 -4.81 23.80
CA VAL A 163 8.54 -5.45 23.43
C VAL A 163 8.02 -4.87 22.12
N THR A 164 8.05 -3.54 21.97
CA THR A 164 7.64 -2.88 20.73
C THR A 164 8.50 -3.30 19.54
N ALA A 165 9.82 -3.35 19.69
CA ALA A 165 10.73 -3.79 18.64
C ALA A 165 10.44 -5.25 18.23
N LEU A 166 10.18 -6.14 19.18
CA LEU A 166 9.87 -7.54 18.93
C LEU A 166 8.52 -7.71 18.20
N VAL A 167 7.49 -6.96 18.61
CA VAL A 167 6.17 -6.96 17.97
C VAL A 167 6.27 -6.41 16.55
N ILE A 168 6.92 -5.27 16.34
CA ILE A 168 7.11 -4.67 15.02
C ILE A 168 7.94 -5.62 14.14
N GLY A 169 9.01 -6.23 14.67
CA GLY A 169 9.84 -7.17 13.93
C GLY A 169 9.07 -8.38 13.45
N LEU A 170 8.35 -9.06 14.34
CA LEU A 170 7.59 -10.26 14.02
C LEU A 170 6.42 -10.00 13.06
N LEU A 171 5.72 -8.88 13.23
CA LEU A 171 4.52 -8.56 12.47
C LEU A 171 4.82 -7.74 11.20
N GLY A 172 5.95 -7.05 11.14
CA GLY A 172 6.38 -6.31 9.97
C GLY A 172 6.85 -7.20 8.81
N ILE A 173 7.45 -8.35 9.12
CA ILE A 173 7.92 -9.29 8.09
C ILE A 173 6.79 -9.79 7.17
N PRO A 174 5.64 -10.27 7.67
CA PRO A 174 4.52 -10.65 6.81
C PRO A 174 4.04 -9.52 5.89
N LEU A 175 3.98 -8.27 6.37
CA LEU A 175 3.60 -7.13 5.54
C LEU A 175 4.63 -6.88 4.44
N MET A 176 5.91 -6.96 4.72
CA MET A 176 6.97 -6.83 3.70
C MET A 176 6.89 -7.94 2.64
N ILE A 177 6.53 -9.17 3.03
CA ILE A 177 6.30 -10.27 2.08
C ILE A 177 5.12 -9.94 1.16
N LEU A 178 4.02 -9.39 1.70
CA LEU A 178 2.87 -8.99 0.90
C LEU A 178 3.20 -7.84 -0.06
N ASP A 179 3.99 -6.85 0.37
CA ASP A 179 4.49 -5.78 -0.50
C ASP A 179 5.38 -6.33 -1.62
N PHE A 180 6.23 -7.31 -1.31
CA PHE A 180 7.04 -7.98 -2.34
C PHE A 180 6.16 -8.74 -3.34
N VAL A 181 5.14 -9.47 -2.88
CA VAL A 181 4.18 -10.16 -3.75
C VAL A 181 3.40 -9.16 -4.62
N TYR A 182 3.02 -8.02 -4.07
CA TYR A 182 2.40 -6.92 -4.82
C TYR A 182 3.29 -6.48 -6.00
N ILE A 183 4.58 -6.24 -5.75
CA ILE A 183 5.56 -5.85 -6.79
C ILE A 183 5.65 -6.92 -7.89
N LEU A 184 5.68 -8.21 -7.51
CA LEU A 184 5.70 -9.31 -8.48
C LEU A 184 4.44 -9.35 -9.35
N TYR A 185 3.27 -9.03 -8.78
CA TYR A 185 2.02 -9.00 -9.55
C TYR A 185 1.97 -7.82 -10.50
N ILE A 186 2.41 -6.62 -10.08
CA ILE A 186 2.56 -5.47 -10.99
C ILE A 186 3.51 -5.80 -12.14
N ARG A 187 4.66 -6.43 -11.87
CA ARG A 187 5.59 -6.85 -12.91
C ARG A 187 4.94 -7.81 -13.92
N LYS A 188 4.09 -8.75 -13.45
CA LYS A 188 3.35 -9.64 -14.35
C LYS A 188 2.33 -8.88 -15.19
N MET A 189 1.62 -7.92 -14.61
CA MET A 189 0.70 -7.06 -15.36
C MET A 189 1.43 -6.33 -16.48
N ILE A 190 2.57 -5.71 -16.18
CA ILE A 190 3.40 -5.03 -17.18
C ILE A 190 3.73 -5.99 -18.35
N ALA A 191 4.21 -7.20 -18.06
CA ALA A 191 4.56 -8.19 -19.06
C ALA A 191 3.36 -8.62 -19.93
N ILE A 192 2.15 -8.71 -19.37
CA ILE A 192 0.92 -9.02 -20.10
C ILE A 192 0.62 -7.92 -21.11
N PHE A 193 0.67 -6.65 -20.68
CA PHE A 193 0.34 -5.52 -21.55
C PHE A 193 1.39 -5.27 -22.60
N GLU A 194 2.68 -5.42 -22.31
CA GLU A 194 3.77 -5.34 -23.31
C GLU A 194 3.65 -6.39 -24.41
N ASN A 195 3.29 -7.62 -24.05
CA ASN A 195 3.09 -8.70 -25.02
C ASN A 195 1.82 -8.50 -25.88
N SER A 196 0.85 -7.72 -25.40
CA SER A 196 -0.36 -7.39 -26.16
C SER A 196 -0.13 -6.28 -27.19
N GLU A 197 0.89 -5.41 -26.99
CA GLU A 197 1.28 -4.37 -27.96
C GLU A 197 2.01 -4.93 -29.21
N VAL A 198 2.58 -6.12 -29.09
CA VAL A 198 3.40 -6.75 -30.17
C VAL A 198 2.55 -7.61 -31.11
N ARG A 199 1.28 -7.83 -30.80
CA ARG A 199 0.34 -8.62 -31.64
C ARG A 199 -0.62 -7.72 -32.42
#